data_a7ade82f1f7aa53a1326c1aca123c293
#
_entry.id   a7ade82f1f7aa53a1326c1aca123c293
#
_cell.length_a   1.000
_cell.length_b   1.000
_cell.length_c   1.000
_cell.angle_alpha   90.00
_cell.angle_beta   90.00
_cell.angle_gamma   90.00
#
_symmetry.space_group_name_H-M   'P 1'
#
loop_
_entity.id
_entity.type
_entity.pdbx_description
1 polymer ?
#
loop_
_entity_poly.entity_id
_entity_poly.type
_entity_poly.pdbx_seq_one_letter_code
_entity_poly.pdbx_strand_id
1 'polypeptide(L)'
;VFLIVVGFFMDNKIFQVPAAASIFIFFAAMTAVIGSLSYFLESWSLPMFILLIFFVDILYQNQILDTRNKAYGLDYIDQTKRPEYSKEALQQLCSPEKMAADKAGMIAVLENWKKKQSSEKPVMIFINVSGGGLRSATFVMNTLQQLDSATNGKLLSHTMMMSGASGGMLAATYFRELYRQKQKGENVNLQDKKYIDNIAGDLLNPIFSSLVSRDIFSPVQKFTVDNFKYVKDRGYAFEERLNNNCKWALSHQLKEYGTEEKAASIPLMIFNSTITRDGRRMMISSQPISFMMKPLVHADDTTASPDAVDFTAMFVDQGPLNIRLLSALRMNATFPYVLPNVWLPSNPVIDVMDAGLRDNFGLETTLRFIENFKDWLKENTGNVVIIQMRDRMQDNWQQPFETGSVTDILIKPATMLQHN
;
A
#
# COMPACT_ATOMS: atom_id res chain seq x y z
N VAL A 1 -27.69 4.87 -18.61
CA VAL A 1 -27.52 3.64 -19.41
C VAL A 1 -26.07 3.52 -19.87
N PHE A 2 -25.50 4.51 -20.61
CA PHE A 2 -24.11 4.42 -21.14
C PHE A 2 -23.07 4.09 -20.06
N LEU A 3 -23.05 4.78 -18.92
CA LEU A 3 -22.10 4.54 -17.82
C LEU A 3 -22.26 3.13 -17.20
N ILE A 4 -23.49 2.63 -17.12
CA ILE A 4 -23.76 1.27 -16.66
C ILE A 4 -23.15 0.25 -17.64
N VAL A 5 -23.36 0.44 -18.93
CA VAL A 5 -22.76 -0.43 -19.98
C VAL A 5 -21.23 -0.38 -19.90
N VAL A 6 -20.64 0.81 -19.82
CA VAL A 6 -19.20 0.97 -19.64
C VAL A 6 -18.72 0.22 -18.39
N GLY A 7 -19.41 0.32 -17.27
CA GLY A 7 -19.08 -0.38 -16.03
C GLY A 7 -19.00 -1.90 -16.18
N PHE A 8 -19.90 -2.49 -16.97
CA PHE A 8 -19.89 -3.93 -17.23
C PHE A 8 -18.73 -4.40 -18.11
N PHE A 9 -18.32 -3.60 -19.09
CA PHE A 9 -17.34 -4.00 -20.09
C PHE A 9 -15.95 -3.38 -19.91
N MET A 10 -15.71 -2.57 -18.88
CA MET A 10 -14.45 -1.83 -18.70
C MET A 10 -13.21 -2.71 -18.41
N ASP A 11 -13.38 -4.00 -18.16
CA ASP A 11 -12.24 -4.94 -18.13
C ASP A 11 -11.55 -5.01 -19.50
N ASN A 12 -12.25 -4.67 -20.58
CA ASN A 12 -11.68 -4.48 -21.91
C ASN A 12 -11.23 -3.02 -22.08
N LYS A 13 -9.97 -2.82 -22.54
CA LYS A 13 -9.35 -1.50 -22.73
C LYS A 13 -10.17 -0.53 -23.61
N ILE A 14 -10.95 -1.04 -24.56
CA ILE A 14 -11.78 -0.22 -25.46
C ILE A 14 -12.84 0.57 -24.70
N PHE A 15 -13.33 0.04 -23.58
CA PHE A 15 -14.35 0.67 -22.75
C PHE A 15 -13.77 1.53 -21.62
N GLN A 16 -12.44 1.66 -21.52
CA GLN A 16 -11.81 2.52 -20.54
C GLN A 16 -11.76 3.96 -21.06
N VAL A 17 -12.52 4.80 -20.40
CA VAL A 17 -12.56 6.23 -20.73
C VAL A 17 -11.32 6.92 -20.17
N PRO A 18 -10.68 7.85 -20.89
CA PRO A 18 -9.58 8.64 -20.34
C PRO A 18 -9.93 9.33 -19.01
N ALA A 19 -9.00 9.38 -18.07
CA ALA A 19 -9.24 9.88 -16.71
C ALA A 19 -9.87 11.30 -16.71
N ALA A 20 -9.35 12.22 -17.52
CA ALA A 20 -9.89 13.54 -17.64
C ALA A 20 -11.35 13.54 -18.16
N ALA A 21 -11.63 12.73 -19.19
CA ALA A 21 -12.99 12.59 -19.71
C ALA A 21 -13.94 11.99 -18.67
N SER A 22 -13.51 11.02 -17.89
CA SER A 22 -14.27 10.41 -16.78
C SER A 22 -14.66 11.45 -15.75
N ILE A 23 -13.75 12.36 -15.37
CA ILE A 23 -14.00 13.46 -14.43
C ILE A 23 -15.05 14.41 -15.00
N PHE A 24 -14.92 14.82 -16.27
CA PHE A 24 -15.92 15.69 -16.90
C PHE A 24 -17.30 15.03 -17.01
N ILE A 25 -17.36 13.74 -17.37
CA ILE A 25 -18.61 12.96 -17.43
C ILE A 25 -19.25 12.91 -16.05
N PHE A 26 -18.46 12.70 -14.99
CA PHE A 26 -18.94 12.70 -13.61
C PHE A 26 -19.60 14.03 -13.23
N PHE A 27 -18.92 15.17 -13.47
CA PHE A 27 -19.47 16.48 -13.16
C PHE A 27 -20.69 16.80 -14.02
N ALA A 28 -20.68 16.45 -15.29
CA ALA A 28 -21.84 16.62 -16.18
C ALA A 28 -23.05 15.80 -15.70
N ALA A 29 -22.84 14.54 -15.33
CA ALA A 29 -23.89 13.69 -14.79
C ALA A 29 -24.44 14.23 -13.45
N MET A 30 -23.55 14.64 -12.53
CA MET A 30 -23.96 15.28 -11.28
C MET A 30 -24.80 16.55 -11.52
N THR A 31 -24.32 17.44 -12.38
CA THR A 31 -25.04 18.68 -12.72
C THR A 31 -26.41 18.38 -13.32
N ALA A 32 -26.50 17.39 -14.21
CA ALA A 32 -27.76 16.97 -14.80
C ALA A 32 -28.75 16.41 -13.75
N VAL A 33 -28.29 15.56 -12.83
CA VAL A 33 -29.12 15.01 -11.76
C VAL A 33 -29.58 16.10 -10.80
N ILE A 34 -28.65 16.94 -10.33
CA ILE A 34 -28.97 18.07 -9.44
C ILE A 34 -29.96 19.04 -10.10
N GLY A 35 -29.69 19.41 -11.36
CA GLY A 35 -30.55 20.30 -12.12
C GLY A 35 -31.95 19.73 -12.34
N SER A 36 -32.04 18.46 -12.70
CA SER A 36 -33.33 17.77 -12.84
C SER A 36 -34.12 17.70 -11.52
N LEU A 37 -33.46 17.32 -10.42
CA LEU A 37 -34.11 17.30 -9.11
C LEU A 37 -34.55 18.70 -8.67
N SER A 38 -33.72 19.70 -8.88
CA SER A 38 -34.05 21.11 -8.56
C SER A 38 -35.24 21.62 -9.40
N TYR A 39 -35.30 21.23 -10.68
CA TYR A 39 -36.40 21.65 -11.58
C TYR A 39 -37.74 21.00 -11.19
N PHE A 40 -37.73 19.67 -10.93
CA PHE A 40 -38.99 18.97 -10.64
C PHE A 40 -39.46 19.11 -9.19
N LEU A 41 -38.56 19.31 -8.24
CA LEU A 41 -38.87 19.38 -6.81
C LEU A 41 -38.93 20.82 -6.28
N GLU A 42 -38.50 21.82 -7.08
CA GLU A 42 -38.53 23.26 -6.73
C GLU A 42 -37.99 23.49 -5.29
N SER A 43 -38.86 24.04 -4.41
CA SER A 43 -38.51 24.29 -2.98
C SER A 43 -38.26 23.03 -2.15
N TRP A 44 -38.70 21.87 -2.60
CA TRP A 44 -38.47 20.57 -1.95
C TRP A 44 -37.15 19.91 -2.35
N SER A 45 -36.40 20.49 -3.28
CA SER A 45 -35.13 19.89 -3.76
C SER A 45 -34.11 19.70 -2.65
N LEU A 46 -33.88 20.68 -1.79
CA LEU A 46 -32.92 20.56 -0.68
C LEU A 46 -33.36 19.55 0.39
N PRO A 47 -34.64 19.57 0.90
CA PRO A 47 -35.11 18.52 1.80
C PRO A 47 -35.00 17.11 1.22
N MET A 48 -35.33 16.93 -0.05
CA MET A 48 -35.22 15.61 -0.71
C MET A 48 -33.78 15.16 -0.88
N PHE A 49 -32.84 16.08 -1.16
CA PHE A 49 -31.41 15.77 -1.18
C PHE A 49 -30.91 15.25 0.18
N ILE A 50 -31.27 15.96 1.24
CA ILE A 50 -30.95 15.57 2.62
C ILE A 50 -31.53 14.17 2.93
N LEU A 51 -32.81 13.97 2.60
CA LEU A 51 -33.48 12.68 2.80
C LEU A 51 -32.84 11.55 2.00
N LEU A 52 -32.43 11.82 0.77
CA LEU A 52 -31.68 10.83 -0.06
C LEU A 52 -30.35 10.45 0.58
N ILE A 53 -29.60 11.43 1.09
CA ILE A 53 -28.33 11.16 1.79
C ILE A 53 -28.58 10.28 3.02
N PHE A 54 -29.57 10.61 3.85
CA PHE A 54 -29.94 9.77 5.01
C PHE A 54 -30.39 8.38 4.60
N PHE A 55 -31.15 8.25 3.54
CA PHE A 55 -31.59 6.95 3.03
C PHE A 55 -30.41 6.08 2.56
N VAL A 56 -29.49 6.65 1.80
CA VAL A 56 -28.25 5.98 1.37
C VAL A 56 -27.40 5.59 2.57
N ASP A 57 -27.27 6.48 3.57
CA ASP A 57 -26.52 6.19 4.80
C ASP A 57 -27.15 5.01 5.59
N ILE A 58 -28.47 4.96 5.70
CA ILE A 58 -29.18 3.83 6.31
C ILE A 58 -28.91 2.51 5.55
N LEU A 59 -28.95 2.54 4.22
CA LEU A 59 -28.64 1.35 3.41
C LEU A 59 -27.18 0.89 3.60
N TYR A 60 -26.27 1.87 3.73
CA TYR A 60 -24.85 1.61 3.99
C TYR A 60 -24.60 1.04 5.39
N GLN A 61 -25.20 1.63 6.44
CA GLN A 61 -25.08 1.16 7.82
C GLN A 61 -25.64 -0.25 7.99
N ASN A 62 -26.73 -0.56 7.31
CA ASN A 62 -27.34 -1.90 7.33
C ASN A 62 -26.66 -2.92 6.37
N GLN A 63 -25.53 -2.55 5.77
CA GLN A 63 -24.75 -3.41 4.86
C GLN A 63 -25.51 -3.90 3.63
N ILE A 64 -26.66 -3.29 3.29
CA ILE A 64 -27.43 -3.59 2.07
C ILE A 64 -26.62 -3.14 0.85
N LEU A 65 -26.00 -1.97 0.95
CA LEU A 65 -25.02 -1.42 0.00
C LEU A 65 -23.63 -1.48 0.64
N ASP A 66 -22.98 -2.63 0.61
CA ASP A 66 -21.58 -2.75 1.09
C ASP A 66 -20.62 -2.46 -0.09
N THR A 67 -20.36 -1.18 -0.30
CA THR A 67 -19.40 -0.67 -1.29
C THR A 67 -18.01 -0.44 -0.71
N ARG A 68 -17.75 -0.90 0.51
CA ARG A 68 -16.46 -0.72 1.18
C ARG A 68 -15.38 -1.47 0.43
N ASN A 69 -14.32 -0.76 0.09
CA ASN A 69 -13.13 -1.35 -0.49
C ASN A 69 -12.42 -2.23 0.55
N LYS A 70 -12.06 -3.45 0.19
CA LYS A 70 -11.54 -4.49 1.08
C LYS A 70 -10.16 -4.96 0.64
N ALA A 71 -9.35 -5.46 1.55
CA ALA A 71 -8.13 -6.19 1.23
C ALA A 71 -8.49 -7.57 0.69
N TYR A 72 -8.18 -7.83 -0.58
CA TYR A 72 -8.61 -9.07 -1.24
C TYR A 72 -7.76 -10.26 -0.78
N GLY A 73 -8.44 -11.31 -0.32
CA GLY A 73 -7.86 -12.49 0.31
C GLY A 73 -8.04 -12.55 1.83
N LEU A 74 -8.49 -11.44 2.47
CA LEU A 74 -8.79 -11.41 3.91
C LEU A 74 -10.24 -11.83 4.16
N ASP A 75 -10.50 -12.55 5.26
CA ASP A 75 -11.86 -12.94 5.68
C ASP A 75 -12.61 -11.76 6.31
N TYR A 76 -13.77 -11.40 5.73
CA TYR A 76 -14.69 -10.37 6.23
C TYR A 76 -16.02 -10.96 6.69
N ILE A 77 -16.25 -12.27 6.52
CA ILE A 77 -17.54 -12.91 6.72
C ILE A 77 -17.80 -13.14 8.19
N ASP A 78 -16.83 -13.75 8.88
CA ASP A 78 -16.98 -14.13 10.28
C ASP A 78 -16.77 -12.92 11.19
N GLN A 79 -17.89 -12.33 11.62
CA GLN A 79 -17.87 -11.17 12.49
C GLN A 79 -17.42 -11.50 13.92
N THR A 80 -17.52 -12.76 14.33
CA THR A 80 -17.17 -13.20 15.70
C THR A 80 -15.66 -13.25 15.92
N LYS A 81 -14.90 -13.38 14.84
CA LYS A 81 -13.43 -13.43 14.85
C LYS A 81 -12.76 -12.07 14.68
N ARG A 82 -13.52 -11.00 14.56
CA ARG A 82 -12.94 -9.66 14.38
C ARG A 82 -12.07 -9.28 15.57
N PRO A 83 -10.78 -8.96 15.35
CA PRO A 83 -9.91 -8.54 16.44
C PRO A 83 -10.37 -7.20 17.02
N GLU A 84 -10.19 -7.03 18.30
CA GLU A 84 -10.42 -5.75 18.96
C GLU A 84 -9.30 -4.77 18.61
N TYR A 85 -9.69 -3.54 18.25
CA TYR A 85 -8.78 -2.43 18.05
C TYR A 85 -8.86 -1.49 19.25
N SER A 86 -8.20 -1.87 20.34
CA SER A 86 -8.05 -1.10 21.58
C SER A 86 -6.59 -1.01 21.98
N LYS A 87 -6.29 -0.10 22.93
CA LYS A 87 -4.94 0.04 23.47
C LYS A 87 -4.45 -1.27 24.09
N GLU A 88 -5.31 -1.92 24.84
CA GLU A 88 -5.03 -3.16 25.56
C GLU A 88 -4.76 -4.32 24.59
N ALA A 89 -5.60 -4.45 23.56
CA ALA A 89 -5.41 -5.46 22.54
C ALA A 89 -4.09 -5.24 21.77
N LEU A 90 -3.78 -4.00 21.39
CA LEU A 90 -2.52 -3.69 20.70
C LEU A 90 -1.29 -3.95 21.59
N GLN A 91 -1.38 -3.68 22.92
CA GLN A 91 -0.31 -4.02 23.85
C GLN A 91 -0.09 -5.53 23.96
N GLN A 92 -1.15 -6.34 23.92
CA GLN A 92 -1.05 -7.79 23.90
C GLN A 92 -0.36 -8.32 22.65
N LEU A 93 -0.62 -7.71 21.47
CA LEU A 93 0.04 -8.07 20.21
C LEU A 93 1.56 -7.82 20.22
N CYS A 94 2.05 -6.95 21.08
CA CYS A 94 3.48 -6.69 21.30
C CYS A 94 3.88 -6.92 22.75
N SER A 95 3.37 -8.01 23.36
CA SER A 95 3.84 -8.43 24.69
C SER A 95 5.33 -8.79 24.65
N PRO A 96 6.05 -8.66 25.78
CA PRO A 96 7.48 -8.99 25.83
C PRO A 96 7.80 -10.39 25.30
N GLU A 97 6.97 -11.38 25.61
CA GLU A 97 7.14 -12.77 25.18
C GLU A 97 6.99 -12.90 23.66
N LYS A 98 5.96 -12.25 23.08
CA LYS A 98 5.71 -12.27 21.65
C LYS A 98 6.82 -11.54 20.88
N MET A 99 7.21 -10.36 21.35
CA MET A 99 8.33 -9.62 20.76
C MET A 99 9.62 -10.43 20.80
N ALA A 100 9.92 -11.12 21.92
CA ALA A 100 11.11 -11.98 22.03
C ALA A 100 11.07 -13.15 21.05
N ALA A 101 9.92 -13.81 20.91
CA ALA A 101 9.75 -14.91 19.95
C ALA A 101 9.94 -14.45 18.51
N ASP A 102 9.32 -13.32 18.12
CA ASP A 102 9.42 -12.77 16.78
C ASP A 102 10.85 -12.26 16.48
N LYS A 103 11.53 -11.65 17.47
CA LYS A 103 12.96 -11.29 17.35
C LYS A 103 13.84 -12.52 17.13
N ALA A 104 13.63 -13.60 17.87
CA ALA A 104 14.38 -14.85 17.69
C ALA A 104 14.16 -15.42 16.28
N GLY A 105 12.93 -15.39 15.77
CA GLY A 105 12.61 -15.76 14.39
C GLY A 105 13.36 -14.90 13.38
N MET A 106 13.42 -13.58 13.60
CA MET A 106 14.08 -12.65 12.70
C MET A 106 15.62 -12.78 12.78
N ILE A 107 16.20 -13.10 13.94
CA ILE A 107 17.63 -13.42 14.05
C ILE A 107 17.96 -14.62 13.15
N ALA A 108 17.12 -15.65 13.08
CA ALA A 108 17.33 -16.76 12.18
C ALA A 108 17.34 -16.34 10.69
N VAL A 109 16.54 -15.35 10.32
CA VAL A 109 16.56 -14.73 8.97
C VAL A 109 17.88 -14.00 8.73
N LEU A 110 18.32 -13.21 9.70
CA LEU A 110 19.61 -12.51 9.65
C LEU A 110 20.80 -13.47 9.51
N GLU A 111 20.80 -14.58 10.26
CA GLU A 111 21.81 -15.64 10.15
C GLU A 111 21.77 -16.32 8.76
N ASN A 112 20.59 -16.57 8.22
CA ASN A 112 20.45 -17.12 6.88
C ASN A 112 20.97 -16.15 5.81
N TRP A 113 20.71 -14.84 5.97
CA TRP A 113 21.28 -13.82 5.11
C TRP A 113 22.81 -13.80 5.19
N LYS A 114 23.40 -13.80 6.40
CA LYS A 114 24.84 -13.81 6.61
C LYS A 114 25.53 -15.03 5.97
N LYS A 115 24.96 -16.21 6.13
CA LYS A 115 25.50 -17.46 5.53
C LYS A 115 25.62 -17.43 4.01
N LYS A 116 24.84 -16.57 3.33
CA LYS A 116 24.88 -16.39 1.87
C LYS A 116 25.93 -15.39 1.40
N GLN A 117 26.54 -14.67 2.34
CA GLN A 117 27.56 -13.69 2.01
C GLN A 117 28.94 -14.33 1.95
N SER A 118 29.78 -13.86 1.04
CA SER A 118 31.16 -14.37 0.88
C SER A 118 32.15 -13.72 1.85
N SER A 119 31.77 -12.63 2.52
CA SER A 119 32.60 -11.92 3.49
C SER A 119 32.20 -12.29 4.91
N GLU A 120 33.16 -12.34 5.83
CA GLU A 120 32.90 -12.54 7.25
C GLU A 120 32.10 -11.38 7.86
N LYS A 121 32.39 -10.15 7.43
CA LYS A 121 31.65 -8.94 7.78
C LYS A 121 31.12 -8.24 6.51
N PRO A 122 30.02 -8.73 5.94
CA PRO A 122 29.44 -8.19 4.73
C PRO A 122 28.80 -6.80 4.96
N VAL A 123 28.66 -6.04 3.89
CA VAL A 123 27.81 -4.83 3.88
C VAL A 123 26.37 -5.25 3.82
N MET A 124 25.52 -4.76 4.73
CA MET A 124 24.08 -4.95 4.71
C MET A 124 23.39 -3.71 4.19
N ILE A 125 22.48 -3.88 3.25
CA ILE A 125 21.76 -2.79 2.59
C ILE A 125 20.28 -2.81 3.02
N PHE A 126 19.75 -1.61 3.30
CA PHE A 126 18.33 -1.33 3.44
C PHE A 126 17.92 -0.39 2.33
N ILE A 127 16.79 -0.67 1.66
CA ILE A 127 16.29 0.14 0.57
C ILE A 127 14.99 0.82 1.00
N ASN A 128 14.98 2.14 0.97
CA ASN A 128 13.86 3.00 1.31
C ASN A 128 13.41 3.81 0.10
N VAL A 129 12.12 3.79 -0.22
CA VAL A 129 11.59 4.41 -1.43
C VAL A 129 10.44 5.37 -1.12
N SER A 130 10.47 6.56 -1.73
CA SER A 130 9.46 7.58 -1.49
C SER A 130 8.18 7.36 -2.28
N GLY A 131 7.06 7.84 -1.74
CA GLY A 131 5.85 8.08 -2.51
C GLY A 131 6.08 9.11 -3.65
N GLY A 132 5.09 9.28 -4.51
CA GLY A 132 5.12 10.22 -5.64
C GLY A 132 4.46 9.69 -6.91
N GLY A 133 3.59 8.69 -6.78
CA GLY A 133 2.83 8.08 -7.88
C GLY A 133 3.73 7.44 -8.94
N LEU A 134 3.28 7.43 -10.19
CA LEU A 134 4.01 6.81 -11.30
C LEU A 134 5.38 7.44 -11.57
N ARG A 135 5.55 8.73 -11.26
CA ARG A 135 6.85 9.39 -11.39
C ARG A 135 7.88 8.76 -10.46
N SER A 136 7.53 8.58 -9.19
CA SER A 136 8.40 7.89 -8.23
C SER A 136 8.62 6.42 -8.63
N ALA A 137 7.58 5.71 -9.08
CA ALA A 137 7.70 4.34 -9.54
C ALA A 137 8.73 4.21 -10.69
N THR A 138 8.64 5.09 -11.68
CA THR A 138 9.56 5.10 -12.83
C THR A 138 11.00 5.44 -12.39
N PHE A 139 11.15 6.44 -11.54
CA PHE A 139 12.44 6.85 -10.99
C PHE A 139 13.10 5.72 -10.17
N VAL A 140 12.34 5.11 -9.25
CA VAL A 140 12.83 4.01 -8.40
C VAL A 140 13.23 2.80 -9.24
N MET A 141 12.41 2.40 -10.23
CA MET A 141 12.77 1.27 -11.12
C MET A 141 14.09 1.52 -11.84
N ASN A 142 14.24 2.70 -12.45
CA ASN A 142 15.48 3.07 -13.14
C ASN A 142 16.68 3.09 -12.18
N THR A 143 16.52 3.67 -10.99
CA THR A 143 17.58 3.75 -9.98
C THR A 143 18.00 2.37 -9.48
N LEU A 144 17.03 1.47 -9.23
CA LEU A 144 17.31 0.09 -8.82
C LEU A 144 18.07 -0.68 -9.92
N GLN A 145 17.71 -0.51 -11.19
CA GLN A 145 18.45 -1.10 -12.30
C GLN A 145 19.92 -0.59 -12.34
N GLN A 146 20.12 0.73 -12.20
CA GLN A 146 21.46 1.31 -12.20
C GLN A 146 22.29 0.82 -11.02
N LEU A 147 21.74 0.79 -9.81
CA LEU A 147 22.40 0.29 -8.61
C LEU A 147 22.74 -1.20 -8.72
N ASP A 148 21.82 -2.00 -9.24
CA ASP A 148 22.07 -3.43 -9.46
C ASP A 148 23.17 -3.65 -10.48
N SER A 149 23.20 -2.87 -11.57
CA SER A 149 24.29 -2.87 -12.55
C SER A 149 25.61 -2.47 -11.92
N ALA A 150 25.64 -1.38 -11.15
CA ALA A 150 26.86 -0.89 -10.48
C ALA A 150 27.41 -1.89 -9.44
N THR A 151 26.55 -2.70 -8.86
CA THR A 151 26.92 -3.78 -7.93
C THR A 151 27.13 -5.14 -8.60
N ASN A 152 27.22 -5.18 -9.92
CA ASN A 152 27.35 -6.40 -10.72
C ASN A 152 26.26 -7.45 -10.40
N GLY A 153 25.01 -7.02 -10.26
CA GLY A 153 23.85 -7.86 -9.98
C GLY A 153 23.77 -8.34 -8.52
N LYS A 154 24.50 -7.73 -7.61
CA LYS A 154 24.54 -8.13 -6.19
C LYS A 154 23.71 -7.24 -5.27
N LEU A 155 23.01 -6.22 -5.78
CA LEU A 155 22.26 -5.28 -4.96
C LEU A 155 21.30 -6.01 -4.01
N LEU A 156 20.39 -6.81 -4.56
CA LEU A 156 19.36 -7.47 -3.74
C LEU A 156 19.88 -8.62 -2.89
N SER A 157 20.99 -9.27 -3.25
CA SER A 157 21.61 -10.29 -2.40
C SER A 157 22.24 -9.69 -1.14
N HIS A 158 22.64 -8.42 -1.14
CA HIS A 158 23.11 -7.69 0.03
C HIS A 158 22.01 -6.92 0.74
N THR A 159 20.82 -6.80 0.12
CA THR A 159 19.68 -6.10 0.72
C THR A 159 18.97 -7.01 1.71
N MET A 160 18.86 -6.54 2.96
CA MET A 160 18.10 -7.24 4.01
C MET A 160 16.61 -6.93 3.92
N MET A 161 16.28 -5.65 3.74
CA MET A 161 14.89 -5.21 3.79
C MET A 161 14.62 -4.06 2.82
N MET A 162 13.42 -4.06 2.26
CA MET A 162 12.87 -2.98 1.44
C MET A 162 11.59 -2.45 2.08
N SER A 163 11.46 -1.14 2.19
CA SER A 163 10.27 -0.48 2.72
C SER A 163 10.08 0.90 2.08
N GLY A 164 8.90 1.47 2.20
CA GLY A 164 8.61 2.77 1.61
C GLY A 164 7.12 3.06 1.48
N ALA A 165 6.80 3.97 0.57
CA ALA A 165 5.44 4.42 0.35
C ALA A 165 5.06 4.46 -1.14
N SER A 166 3.76 4.19 -1.39
CA SER A 166 3.07 4.53 -2.64
C SER A 166 3.83 4.09 -3.91
N GLY A 167 3.99 5.00 -4.88
CA GLY A 167 4.60 4.72 -6.18
C GLY A 167 5.98 4.07 -6.10
N GLY A 168 6.83 4.47 -5.16
CA GLY A 168 8.15 3.85 -4.97
C GLY A 168 8.05 2.37 -4.63
N MET A 169 7.09 1.99 -3.76
CA MET A 169 6.87 0.58 -3.39
C MET A 169 6.33 -0.26 -4.54
N LEU A 170 5.55 0.33 -5.47
CA LEU A 170 5.13 -0.40 -6.68
C LEU A 170 6.35 -0.88 -7.47
N ALA A 171 7.32 0.00 -7.69
CA ALA A 171 8.54 -0.32 -8.42
C ALA A 171 9.47 -1.26 -7.63
N ALA A 172 9.67 -0.99 -6.34
CA ALA A 172 10.51 -1.83 -5.48
C ALA A 172 9.99 -3.28 -5.42
N THR A 173 8.66 -3.44 -5.30
CA THR A 173 8.03 -4.77 -5.31
C THR A 173 8.18 -5.45 -6.66
N TYR A 174 7.96 -4.74 -7.76
CA TYR A 174 8.12 -5.31 -9.10
C TYR A 174 9.57 -5.71 -9.36
N PHE A 175 10.55 -4.89 -9.01
CA PHE A 175 11.97 -5.20 -9.14
C PHE A 175 12.38 -6.42 -8.31
N ARG A 176 11.88 -6.52 -7.05
CA ARG A 176 12.09 -7.71 -6.19
C ARG A 176 11.48 -8.97 -6.82
N GLU A 177 10.29 -8.88 -7.41
CA GLU A 177 9.66 -10.02 -8.06
C GLU A 177 10.44 -10.49 -9.30
N LEU A 178 10.93 -9.56 -10.12
CA LEU A 178 11.81 -9.89 -11.24
C LEU A 178 13.11 -10.57 -10.78
N TYR A 179 13.68 -10.12 -9.67
CA TYR A 179 14.82 -10.78 -9.05
C TYR A 179 14.47 -12.19 -8.58
N ARG A 180 13.31 -12.37 -7.95
CA ARG A 180 12.79 -13.68 -7.51
C ARG A 180 12.65 -14.64 -8.69
N GLN A 181 12.07 -14.21 -9.80
CA GLN A 181 11.95 -14.99 -11.04
C GLN A 181 13.33 -15.39 -11.56
N LYS A 182 14.29 -14.46 -11.60
CA LYS A 182 15.67 -14.74 -11.96
C LYS A 182 16.31 -15.80 -11.05
N GLN A 183 16.10 -15.72 -9.73
CA GLN A 183 16.60 -16.73 -8.78
C GLN A 183 15.98 -18.13 -8.99
N LYS A 184 14.77 -18.20 -9.53
CA LYS A 184 14.08 -19.44 -9.93
C LYS A 184 14.55 -19.99 -11.29
N GLY A 185 15.50 -19.33 -11.94
CA GLY A 185 16.07 -19.77 -13.22
C GLY A 185 15.28 -19.27 -14.44
N GLU A 186 14.35 -18.33 -14.27
CA GLU A 186 13.68 -17.71 -15.40
C GLU A 186 14.64 -16.76 -16.15
N ASN A 187 14.45 -16.64 -17.46
CA ASN A 187 15.27 -15.77 -18.30
C ASN A 187 14.89 -14.29 -18.12
N VAL A 188 15.27 -13.72 -16.98
CA VAL A 188 15.01 -12.32 -16.61
C VAL A 188 16.31 -11.51 -16.66
N ASN A 189 16.38 -10.53 -17.56
CA ASN A 189 17.42 -9.51 -17.53
C ASN A 189 16.92 -8.29 -16.78
N LEU A 190 17.36 -8.10 -15.52
CA LEU A 190 16.93 -6.99 -14.67
C LEU A 190 17.22 -5.60 -15.25
N GLN A 191 18.15 -5.50 -16.20
CA GLN A 191 18.55 -4.25 -16.84
C GLN A 191 17.68 -3.89 -18.07
N ASP A 192 16.69 -4.71 -18.41
CA ASP A 192 15.85 -4.47 -19.58
C ASP A 192 14.93 -3.25 -19.35
N LYS A 193 15.01 -2.29 -20.28
CA LYS A 193 14.20 -1.05 -20.25
C LYS A 193 12.69 -1.32 -20.22
N LYS A 194 12.24 -2.47 -20.77
CA LYS A 194 10.81 -2.83 -20.74
C LYS A 194 10.19 -2.80 -19.36
N TYR A 195 10.96 -3.04 -18.28
CA TYR A 195 10.45 -3.01 -16.91
C TYR A 195 10.15 -1.59 -16.43
N ILE A 196 10.93 -0.60 -16.90
CA ILE A 196 10.62 0.82 -16.68
C ILE A 196 9.32 1.18 -17.42
N ASP A 197 9.20 0.79 -18.69
CA ASP A 197 8.01 1.07 -19.50
C ASP A 197 6.77 0.39 -18.93
N ASN A 198 6.91 -0.83 -18.39
CA ASN A 198 5.85 -1.56 -17.72
C ASN A 198 5.32 -0.82 -16.49
N ILE A 199 6.22 -0.42 -15.58
CA ILE A 199 5.80 0.25 -14.34
C ILE A 199 5.32 1.69 -14.57
N ALA A 200 5.78 2.34 -15.65
CA ALA A 200 5.32 3.66 -16.07
C ALA A 200 3.95 3.63 -16.76
N GLY A 201 3.41 2.44 -17.04
CA GLY A 201 2.12 2.27 -17.69
C GLY A 201 0.98 2.94 -16.94
N ASP A 202 0.04 3.55 -17.68
CA ASP A 202 -1.10 4.26 -17.10
C ASP A 202 -1.89 3.42 -16.08
N LEU A 203 -2.16 4.01 -14.92
CA LEU A 203 -3.02 3.47 -13.87
C LEU A 203 -4.29 4.30 -13.66
N LEU A 204 -4.31 5.56 -14.09
CA LEU A 204 -5.38 6.50 -13.76
C LEU A 204 -6.64 6.29 -14.59
N ASN A 205 -6.50 5.99 -15.88
CA ASN A 205 -7.67 5.80 -16.75
C ASN A 205 -8.62 4.72 -16.21
N PRO A 206 -8.19 3.51 -15.86
CA PRO A 206 -9.09 2.49 -15.30
C PRO A 206 -9.64 2.88 -13.92
N ILE A 207 -8.88 3.58 -13.07
CA ILE A 207 -9.35 4.02 -11.75
C ILE A 207 -10.51 5.01 -11.92
N PHE A 208 -10.33 6.09 -12.68
CA PHE A 208 -11.36 7.11 -12.88
C PHE A 208 -12.54 6.60 -13.71
N SER A 209 -12.29 5.71 -14.66
CA SER A 209 -13.36 5.03 -15.39
C SER A 209 -14.21 4.15 -14.46
N SER A 210 -13.58 3.44 -13.51
CA SER A 210 -14.29 2.65 -12.49
C SER A 210 -15.07 3.54 -11.53
N LEU A 211 -14.49 4.66 -11.09
CA LEU A 211 -15.17 5.62 -10.23
C LEU A 211 -16.52 6.05 -10.81
N VAL A 212 -16.54 6.48 -12.08
CA VAL A 212 -17.75 7.02 -12.73
C VAL A 212 -18.70 5.96 -13.25
N SER A 213 -18.31 4.70 -13.31
CA SER A 213 -19.15 3.63 -13.85
C SER A 213 -19.50 2.58 -12.79
N ARG A 214 -18.51 1.95 -12.15
CA ARG A 214 -18.73 0.85 -11.20
C ARG A 214 -19.06 1.32 -9.81
N ASP A 215 -18.27 2.25 -9.26
CA ASP A 215 -18.44 2.66 -7.87
C ASP A 215 -19.76 3.39 -7.65
N ILE A 216 -20.23 4.18 -8.63
CA ILE A 216 -21.42 5.03 -8.49
C ILE A 216 -22.66 4.36 -9.09
N PHE A 217 -22.55 3.83 -10.31
CA PHE A 217 -23.73 3.40 -11.08
C PHE A 217 -23.92 1.88 -11.16
N SER A 218 -22.88 1.08 -10.89
CA SER A 218 -22.94 -0.36 -11.08
C SER A 218 -22.07 -1.15 -10.08
N PRO A 219 -22.26 -0.99 -8.76
CA PRO A 219 -21.45 -1.69 -7.75
C PRO A 219 -21.86 -3.17 -7.58
N VAL A 220 -22.34 -3.80 -8.65
CA VAL A 220 -22.91 -5.16 -8.60
C VAL A 220 -21.97 -6.25 -9.09
N GLN A 221 -20.93 -5.88 -9.85
CA GLN A 221 -19.99 -6.88 -10.36
C GLN A 221 -19.07 -7.35 -9.25
N LYS A 222 -18.94 -8.68 -9.17
CA LYS A 222 -18.10 -9.34 -8.16
C LYS A 222 -17.03 -10.20 -8.82
N PHE A 223 -15.96 -10.42 -8.09
CA PHE A 223 -14.91 -11.40 -8.40
C PHE A 223 -14.57 -12.20 -7.15
N THR A 224 -13.86 -13.30 -7.31
CA THR A 224 -13.53 -14.22 -6.22
C THR A 224 -12.03 -14.30 -6.03
N VAL A 225 -11.60 -14.26 -4.78
CA VAL A 225 -10.22 -14.59 -4.36
C VAL A 225 -10.36 -15.66 -3.28
N ASP A 226 -9.77 -16.82 -3.53
CA ASP A 226 -9.99 -18.03 -2.74
C ASP A 226 -11.49 -18.31 -2.58
N ASN A 227 -12.00 -18.29 -1.34
CA ASN A 227 -13.41 -18.55 -1.03
C ASN A 227 -14.26 -17.28 -0.85
N PHE A 228 -13.66 -16.10 -1.02
CA PHE A 228 -14.32 -14.82 -0.72
C PHE A 228 -14.71 -14.06 -1.98
N LYS A 229 -15.88 -13.42 -1.94
CA LYS A 229 -16.38 -12.56 -3.03
C LYS A 229 -16.22 -11.09 -2.67
N TYR A 230 -15.68 -10.32 -3.62
CA TYR A 230 -15.44 -8.88 -3.50
C TYR A 230 -16.10 -8.13 -4.65
N VAL A 231 -16.42 -6.86 -4.44
CA VAL A 231 -16.93 -5.98 -5.49
C VAL A 231 -15.79 -5.52 -6.40
N LYS A 232 -16.06 -5.47 -7.72
CA LYS A 232 -15.15 -4.86 -8.68
C LYS A 232 -15.32 -3.34 -8.65
N ASP A 233 -14.51 -2.69 -7.84
CA ASP A 233 -14.44 -1.23 -7.70
C ASP A 233 -13.15 -0.66 -8.32
N ARG A 234 -12.86 0.62 -8.07
CA ARG A 234 -11.61 1.24 -8.54
C ARG A 234 -10.35 0.65 -7.88
N GLY A 235 -10.46 0.07 -6.68
CA GLY A 235 -9.37 -0.70 -6.06
C GLY A 235 -9.03 -1.95 -6.86
N TYR A 236 -10.05 -2.69 -7.32
CA TYR A 236 -9.89 -3.80 -8.24
C TYR A 236 -9.28 -3.32 -9.58
N ALA A 237 -9.79 -2.21 -10.12
CA ALA A 237 -9.27 -1.66 -11.37
C ALA A 237 -7.79 -1.27 -11.28
N PHE A 238 -7.35 -0.74 -10.13
CA PHE A 238 -5.95 -0.44 -9.85
C PHE A 238 -5.10 -1.72 -9.83
N GLU A 239 -5.50 -2.74 -9.04
CA GLU A 239 -4.74 -3.97 -8.89
C GLU A 239 -4.58 -4.71 -10.22
N GLU A 240 -5.68 -4.88 -10.96
CA GLU A 240 -5.66 -5.56 -12.26
C GLU A 240 -4.84 -4.81 -13.31
N ARG A 241 -4.92 -3.47 -13.31
CA ARG A 241 -4.13 -2.67 -14.24
C ARG A 241 -2.64 -2.73 -13.92
N LEU A 242 -2.27 -2.58 -12.66
CA LEU A 242 -0.87 -2.69 -12.23
C LEU A 242 -0.30 -4.07 -12.60
N ASN A 243 -1.04 -5.13 -12.30
CA ASN A 243 -0.64 -6.49 -12.62
C ASN A 243 -0.47 -6.70 -14.13
N ASN A 244 -1.42 -6.22 -14.93
CA ASN A 244 -1.34 -6.29 -16.39
C ASN A 244 -0.14 -5.51 -16.95
N ASN A 245 0.13 -4.31 -16.43
CA ASN A 245 1.30 -3.53 -16.80
C ASN A 245 2.59 -4.32 -16.48
N CYS A 246 2.68 -4.94 -15.31
CA CYS A 246 3.79 -5.78 -14.87
C CYS A 246 3.77 -7.20 -15.47
N LYS A 247 2.95 -7.46 -16.50
CA LYS A 247 2.85 -8.77 -17.19
C LYS A 247 2.52 -9.92 -16.23
N TRP A 248 1.63 -9.66 -15.27
CA TRP A 248 1.13 -10.62 -14.27
C TRP A 248 2.19 -11.13 -13.28
N ALA A 249 3.35 -10.50 -13.24
CA ALA A 249 4.42 -10.86 -12.31
C ALA A 249 4.03 -10.68 -10.82
N LEU A 250 3.00 -9.89 -10.52
CA LEU A 250 2.56 -9.60 -9.15
C LEU A 250 1.34 -10.46 -8.70
N SER A 251 1.00 -11.52 -9.45
CA SER A 251 -0.15 -12.40 -9.21
C SER A 251 0.07 -13.41 -8.09
N HIS A 252 0.57 -12.97 -6.94
CA HIS A 252 0.93 -13.81 -5.80
C HIS A 252 0.16 -13.41 -4.55
N GLN A 253 0.05 -14.34 -3.60
CA GLN A 253 -0.40 -14.07 -2.23
C GLN A 253 0.80 -13.88 -1.31
N LEU A 254 0.60 -13.14 -0.21
CA LEU A 254 1.69 -12.81 0.71
C LEU A 254 2.37 -14.07 1.31
N LYS A 255 1.61 -15.14 1.53
CA LYS A 255 2.13 -16.43 2.04
C LYS A 255 3.21 -17.06 1.16
N GLU A 256 3.21 -16.79 -0.14
CA GLU A 256 4.15 -17.40 -1.07
C GLU A 256 5.59 -16.90 -0.89
N TYR A 257 5.76 -15.76 -0.22
CA TYR A 257 7.07 -15.15 0.05
C TYR A 257 7.69 -15.61 1.38
N GLY A 258 6.87 -16.10 2.31
CA GLY A 258 7.29 -16.38 3.68
C GLY A 258 8.52 -17.29 3.79
N THR A 259 8.56 -18.37 3.02
CA THR A 259 9.70 -19.33 3.03
C THR A 259 10.94 -18.71 2.39
N GLU A 260 10.80 -17.98 1.29
CA GLU A 260 11.91 -17.36 0.57
C GLU A 260 12.52 -16.19 1.35
N GLU A 261 11.71 -15.37 2.01
CA GLU A 261 12.16 -14.31 2.90
C GLU A 261 12.83 -14.89 4.16
N LYS A 262 12.24 -15.93 4.77
CA LYS A 262 12.85 -16.62 5.91
C LYS A 262 14.20 -17.23 5.56
N ALA A 263 14.35 -17.79 4.38
CA ALA A 263 15.62 -18.30 3.86
C ALA A 263 16.57 -17.18 3.41
N ALA A 264 16.16 -15.92 3.45
CA ALA A 264 16.89 -14.75 2.91
C ALA A 264 17.35 -14.96 1.45
N SER A 265 16.53 -15.63 0.62
CA SER A 265 16.78 -15.76 -0.82
C SER A 265 16.28 -14.55 -1.60
N ILE A 266 15.36 -13.80 -1.03
CA ILE A 266 14.91 -12.49 -1.45
C ILE A 266 14.90 -11.55 -0.25
N PRO A 267 15.02 -10.22 -0.44
CA PRO A 267 14.90 -9.25 0.65
C PRO A 267 13.52 -9.32 1.34
N LEU A 268 13.51 -9.13 2.65
CA LEU A 268 12.28 -8.89 3.41
C LEU A 268 11.58 -7.65 2.86
N MET A 269 10.26 -7.69 2.74
CA MET A 269 9.48 -6.52 2.33
C MET A 269 8.42 -6.18 3.37
N ILE A 270 8.42 -4.90 3.79
CA ILE A 270 7.43 -4.38 4.72
C ILE A 270 6.66 -3.28 4.03
N PHE A 271 5.36 -3.54 3.81
CA PHE A 271 4.43 -2.54 3.30
C PHE A 271 3.83 -1.78 4.47
N ASN A 272 3.99 -0.47 4.45
CA ASN A 272 3.34 0.40 5.44
C ASN A 272 2.00 0.90 4.89
N SER A 273 1.09 1.26 5.79
CA SER A 273 -0.08 2.10 5.49
C SER A 273 -0.46 2.89 6.73
N THR A 274 -1.26 3.94 6.57
CA THR A 274 -1.67 4.81 7.67
C THR A 274 -3.09 4.46 8.09
N ILE A 275 -3.30 4.10 9.35
CA ILE A 275 -4.63 3.89 9.92
C ILE A 275 -5.29 5.25 10.08
N THR A 276 -6.43 5.47 9.44
CA THR A 276 -7.08 6.80 9.39
C THR A 276 -7.60 7.24 10.73
N ARG A 277 -7.99 6.30 11.59
CA ARG A 277 -8.59 6.56 12.91
C ARG A 277 -7.69 7.34 13.85
N ASP A 278 -6.38 7.07 13.84
CA ASP A 278 -5.43 7.59 14.84
C ASP A 278 -4.01 7.83 14.32
N GLY A 279 -3.80 7.64 13.02
CA GLY A 279 -2.51 7.88 12.38
C GLY A 279 -1.44 6.83 12.69
N ARG A 280 -1.77 5.70 13.33
CA ARG A 280 -0.82 4.60 13.51
C ARG A 280 -0.44 3.98 12.17
N ARG A 281 0.76 3.41 12.11
CA ARG A 281 1.17 2.62 10.95
C ARG A 281 0.60 1.21 11.04
N MET A 282 0.02 0.72 9.95
CA MET A 282 -0.22 -0.69 9.73
C MET A 282 0.97 -1.24 8.93
N MET A 283 1.68 -2.20 9.49
CA MET A 283 2.84 -2.84 8.85
C MET A 283 2.44 -4.23 8.37
N ILE A 284 2.63 -4.50 7.08
CA ILE A 284 2.25 -5.74 6.42
C ILE A 284 3.53 -6.45 5.97
N SER A 285 3.76 -7.63 6.51
CA SER A 285 4.94 -8.47 6.20
C SER A 285 4.53 -9.94 6.12
N SER A 286 5.30 -10.76 5.42
CA SER A 286 5.15 -12.22 5.45
C SER A 286 5.77 -12.84 6.70
N GLN A 287 6.61 -12.08 7.42
CA GLN A 287 7.27 -12.50 8.66
C GLN A 287 6.66 -11.77 9.86
N PRO A 288 6.61 -12.41 11.04
CA PRO A 288 6.17 -11.75 12.28
C PRO A 288 7.10 -10.59 12.66
N ILE A 289 6.54 -9.43 12.97
CA ILE A 289 7.27 -8.18 13.24
C ILE A 289 6.74 -7.41 14.45
N SER A 290 6.15 -8.09 15.43
CA SER A 290 5.56 -7.44 16.63
C SER A 290 6.55 -6.57 17.39
N PHE A 291 7.84 -6.87 17.34
CA PHE A 291 8.91 -6.08 17.95
C PHE A 291 9.06 -4.67 17.34
N MET A 292 8.44 -4.41 16.20
CA MET A 292 8.46 -3.10 15.56
C MET A 292 7.24 -2.24 15.89
N MET A 293 6.30 -2.74 16.71
CA MET A 293 5.06 -2.04 17.03
C MET A 293 5.27 -0.86 18.00
N LYS A 294 6.30 -0.89 18.82
CA LYS A 294 6.60 0.19 19.78
C LYS A 294 7.54 1.23 19.18
N PRO A 295 7.39 2.51 19.55
CA PRO A 295 8.31 3.57 19.14
C PRO A 295 9.72 3.36 19.70
N LEU A 296 10.76 3.80 18.97
CA LEU A 296 12.17 3.61 19.36
C LEU A 296 12.51 4.15 20.75
N VAL A 297 11.98 5.32 21.09
CA VAL A 297 12.25 6.01 22.38
C VAL A 297 11.73 5.20 23.58
N HIS A 298 10.77 4.31 23.34
CA HIS A 298 10.08 3.54 24.36
C HIS A 298 10.12 2.03 24.10
N ALA A 299 11.10 1.56 23.32
CA ALA A 299 11.17 0.14 22.90
C ALA A 299 11.21 -0.82 24.10
N ASP A 300 11.89 -0.42 25.18
CA ASP A 300 12.02 -1.21 26.40
C ASP A 300 10.94 -0.89 27.45
N ASP A 301 10.12 0.16 27.24
CA ASP A 301 9.03 0.52 28.12
C ASP A 301 7.82 -0.39 27.87
N THR A 302 7.50 -1.25 28.80
CA THR A 302 6.34 -2.15 28.74
C THR A 302 5.01 -1.39 28.77
N THR A 303 4.99 -0.16 29.25
CA THR A 303 3.78 0.70 29.35
C THR A 303 3.57 1.55 28.10
N ALA A 304 4.58 1.69 27.26
CA ALA A 304 4.49 2.49 26.03
C ALA A 304 3.39 1.98 25.11
N SER A 305 2.56 2.90 24.65
CA SER A 305 1.51 2.59 23.69
C SER A 305 2.12 2.30 22.31
N PRO A 306 1.78 1.18 21.65
CA PRO A 306 2.23 0.92 20.31
C PRO A 306 1.71 1.99 19.35
N ASP A 307 2.58 2.51 18.49
CA ASP A 307 2.26 3.49 17.45
C ASP A 307 2.29 2.89 16.04
N ALA A 308 2.53 1.59 15.97
CA ALA A 308 2.40 0.78 14.78
C ALA A 308 1.70 -0.55 15.11
N VAL A 309 1.15 -1.21 14.11
CA VAL A 309 0.38 -2.45 14.22
C VAL A 309 0.94 -3.47 13.25
N ASP A 310 1.24 -4.66 13.74
CA ASP A 310 1.55 -5.82 12.89
C ASP A 310 0.26 -6.40 12.33
N PHE A 311 0.06 -6.28 11.01
CA PHE A 311 -1.13 -6.76 10.30
C PHE A 311 -1.35 -8.26 10.49
N THR A 312 -0.30 -9.06 10.38
CA THR A 312 -0.40 -10.52 10.49
C THR A 312 -0.74 -10.97 11.89
N ALA A 313 -0.21 -10.30 12.88
CA ALA A 313 -0.53 -10.56 14.27
C ALA A 313 -1.97 -10.15 14.62
N MET A 314 -2.41 -9.01 14.11
CA MET A 314 -3.75 -8.49 14.40
C MET A 314 -4.85 -9.33 13.73
N PHE A 315 -4.68 -9.70 12.48
CA PHE A 315 -5.71 -10.39 11.68
C PHE A 315 -5.47 -11.90 11.58
N VAL A 316 -4.84 -12.52 12.57
CA VAL A 316 -4.43 -13.94 12.55
C VAL A 316 -5.60 -14.88 12.21
N ASP A 317 -6.80 -14.61 12.71
CA ASP A 317 -8.00 -15.44 12.50
C ASP A 317 -8.71 -15.15 11.17
N GLN A 318 -8.31 -14.09 10.45
CA GLN A 318 -8.82 -13.69 9.15
C GLN A 318 -7.97 -14.16 7.97
N GLY A 319 -6.91 -14.93 8.23
CA GLY A 319 -6.00 -15.43 7.20
C GLY A 319 -5.17 -14.33 6.52
N PRO A 320 -4.42 -13.52 7.27
CA PRO A 320 -3.76 -12.31 6.75
C PRO A 320 -2.72 -12.59 5.67
N LEU A 321 -2.13 -13.77 5.66
CA LEU A 321 -1.16 -14.16 4.65
C LEU A 321 -1.80 -14.59 3.31
N ASN A 322 -3.13 -14.76 3.25
CA ASN A 322 -3.85 -15.05 2.02
C ASN A 322 -4.16 -13.81 1.20
N ILE A 323 -3.88 -12.60 1.71
CA ILE A 323 -4.09 -11.39 0.91
C ILE A 323 -3.21 -11.40 -0.35
N ARG A 324 -3.74 -10.82 -1.42
CA ARG A 324 -2.97 -10.61 -2.65
C ARG A 324 -1.81 -9.65 -2.35
N LEU A 325 -0.65 -9.90 -2.93
CA LEU A 325 0.48 -8.93 -2.92
C LEU A 325 0.03 -7.54 -3.41
N LEU A 326 -0.81 -7.53 -4.44
CA LEU A 326 -1.41 -6.32 -4.99
C LEU A 326 -2.29 -5.58 -3.98
N SER A 327 -2.98 -6.31 -3.08
CA SER A 327 -3.77 -5.67 -2.01
C SER A 327 -2.89 -5.05 -0.93
N ALA A 328 -1.76 -5.68 -0.59
CA ALA A 328 -0.75 -5.07 0.29
C ALA A 328 -0.15 -3.80 -0.34
N LEU A 329 0.18 -3.84 -1.64
CA LEU A 329 0.63 -2.68 -2.40
C LEU A 329 -0.43 -1.58 -2.45
N ARG A 330 -1.70 -1.94 -2.70
CA ARG A 330 -2.78 -0.98 -2.73
C ARG A 330 -3.00 -0.31 -1.37
N MET A 331 -2.97 -1.06 -0.27
CA MET A 331 -3.02 -0.46 1.08
C MET A 331 -1.88 0.54 1.31
N ASN A 332 -0.68 0.24 0.80
CA ASN A 332 0.47 1.13 0.88
C ASN A 332 0.34 2.38 -0.03
N ALA A 333 -0.44 2.29 -1.12
CA ALA A 333 -0.53 3.31 -2.17
C ALA A 333 -1.95 3.91 -2.34
N THR A 334 -2.83 3.75 -1.36
CA THR A 334 -4.19 4.30 -1.38
C THR A 334 -4.19 5.80 -1.10
N PHE A 335 -3.85 6.59 -2.14
CA PHE A 335 -3.86 8.04 -2.04
C PHE A 335 -5.29 8.58 -1.95
N PRO A 336 -5.57 9.53 -1.03
CA PRO A 336 -6.90 10.11 -0.84
C PRO A 336 -7.55 10.57 -2.13
N TYR A 337 -8.87 10.35 -2.27
CA TYR A 337 -9.72 10.68 -3.41
C TYR A 337 -9.43 9.89 -4.70
N VAL A 338 -8.21 9.44 -4.96
CA VAL A 338 -7.86 8.62 -6.13
C VAL A 338 -8.29 7.18 -5.90
N LEU A 339 -7.84 6.59 -4.80
CA LEU A 339 -8.27 5.26 -4.37
C LEU A 339 -9.12 5.35 -3.10
N PRO A 340 -10.07 4.44 -2.90
CA PRO A 340 -10.86 4.40 -1.68
C PRO A 340 -10.02 3.81 -0.55
N ASN A 341 -10.25 4.28 0.68
CA ASN A 341 -9.66 3.66 1.87
C ASN A 341 -9.93 2.17 1.91
N VAL A 342 -8.98 1.40 2.38
CA VAL A 342 -9.14 -0.05 2.51
C VAL A 342 -9.62 -0.38 3.91
N TRP A 343 -10.85 -0.92 4.00
CA TRP A 343 -11.48 -1.32 5.25
C TRP A 343 -10.95 -2.66 5.73
N LEU A 344 -10.66 -2.74 7.03
CA LEU A 344 -10.16 -3.94 7.68
C LEU A 344 -11.15 -4.44 8.75
N PRO A 345 -11.32 -5.76 8.90
CA PRO A 345 -12.38 -6.36 9.72
C PRO A 345 -12.02 -6.40 11.21
N SER A 346 -11.88 -5.25 11.86
CA SER A 346 -11.67 -5.11 13.31
C SER A 346 -12.92 -4.60 14.03
N ASN A 347 -12.87 -4.53 15.35
CA ASN A 347 -13.88 -3.94 16.20
C ASN A 347 -13.24 -2.89 17.17
N PRO A 348 -13.54 -1.59 17.03
CA PRO A 348 -14.26 -0.98 15.91
C PRO A 348 -13.54 -1.18 14.57
N VAL A 349 -14.31 -1.11 13.50
CA VAL A 349 -13.75 -1.21 12.15
C VAL A 349 -12.76 -0.07 11.90
N ILE A 350 -11.60 -0.40 11.34
CA ILE A 350 -10.60 0.56 10.93
C ILE A 350 -10.44 0.54 9.41
N ASP A 351 -9.86 1.57 8.88
CA ASP A 351 -9.47 1.66 7.48
C ASP A 351 -8.09 2.28 7.34
N VAL A 352 -7.43 1.98 6.24
CA VAL A 352 -6.07 2.42 5.96
C VAL A 352 -5.97 3.21 4.68
N MET A 353 -5.01 4.13 4.67
CA MET A 353 -4.64 4.98 3.56
C MET A 353 -3.14 4.87 3.26
N ASP A 354 -2.69 5.62 2.26
CA ASP A 354 -1.31 5.70 1.78
C ASP A 354 -0.30 5.86 2.93
N ALA A 355 0.79 5.11 2.84
CA ALA A 355 1.89 5.18 3.80
C ALA A 355 2.54 6.56 3.87
N GLY A 356 2.55 7.29 2.75
CA GLY A 356 3.13 8.62 2.66
C GLY A 356 2.48 9.68 3.54
N LEU A 357 1.29 9.41 4.08
CA LEU A 357 0.64 10.30 5.05
C LEU A 357 1.36 10.32 6.40
N ARG A 358 2.12 9.29 6.74
CA ARG A 358 2.87 9.20 7.99
C ARG A 358 4.37 9.07 7.77
N ASP A 359 4.82 8.15 6.94
CA ASP A 359 6.22 7.89 6.65
C ASP A 359 6.40 7.69 5.15
N ASN A 360 6.66 8.79 4.45
CA ASN A 360 6.78 8.80 2.98
C ASN A 360 7.99 8.02 2.45
N PHE A 361 8.88 7.57 3.31
CA PHE A 361 10.08 6.85 2.92
C PHE A 361 10.17 5.43 3.47
N GLY A 362 9.36 5.07 4.44
CA GLY A 362 9.54 3.83 5.21
C GLY A 362 10.79 3.85 6.08
N LEU A 363 11.37 5.04 6.31
CA LEU A 363 12.62 5.18 7.04
C LEU A 363 12.44 4.84 8.52
N GLU A 364 11.33 5.22 9.11
CA GLU A 364 11.02 4.89 10.50
C GLU A 364 10.94 3.37 10.72
N THR A 365 10.38 2.65 9.76
CA THR A 365 10.36 1.18 9.75
C THR A 365 11.78 0.59 9.72
N THR A 366 12.63 1.12 8.84
CA THR A 366 14.04 0.69 8.73
C THR A 366 14.84 0.99 10.00
N LEU A 367 14.68 2.18 10.57
CA LEU A 367 15.38 2.54 11.80
C LEU A 367 14.94 1.68 13.00
N ARG A 368 13.65 1.34 13.09
CA ARG A 368 13.16 0.39 14.10
C ARG A 368 13.76 -0.99 13.94
N PHE A 369 13.87 -1.48 12.73
CA PHE A 369 14.54 -2.76 12.47
C PHE A 369 15.99 -2.71 12.91
N ILE A 370 16.75 -1.71 12.47
CA ILE A 370 18.17 -1.53 12.82
C ILE A 370 18.36 -1.45 14.33
N GLU A 371 17.55 -0.66 15.04
CA GLU A 371 17.67 -0.51 16.50
C GLU A 371 17.37 -1.82 17.24
N ASN A 372 16.36 -2.57 16.80
CA ASN A 372 16.02 -3.87 17.42
C ASN A 372 17.13 -4.91 17.26
N PHE A 373 17.98 -4.81 16.23
CA PHE A 373 19.05 -5.76 15.94
C PHE A 373 20.44 -5.12 15.93
N LYS A 374 20.60 -3.95 16.56
CA LYS A 374 21.86 -3.19 16.54
C LYS A 374 23.07 -3.99 17.01
N ASP A 375 22.93 -4.79 18.06
CA ASP A 375 24.04 -5.60 18.59
C ASP A 375 24.43 -6.69 17.60
N TRP A 376 23.47 -7.43 17.05
CA TRP A 376 23.72 -8.40 16.01
C TRP A 376 24.37 -7.77 14.77
N LEU A 377 23.89 -6.62 14.34
CA LEU A 377 24.42 -5.90 13.18
C LEU A 377 25.88 -5.46 13.41
N LYS A 378 26.19 -4.92 14.60
CA LYS A 378 27.54 -4.49 14.98
C LYS A 378 28.54 -5.66 14.96
N GLU A 379 28.12 -6.84 15.40
CA GLU A 379 28.96 -8.01 15.46
C GLU A 379 29.14 -8.68 14.09
N ASN A 380 28.11 -8.68 13.27
CA ASN A 380 27.99 -9.55 12.09
C ASN A 380 28.11 -8.82 10.75
N THR A 381 28.15 -7.48 10.74
CA THR A 381 28.28 -6.71 9.51
C THR A 381 29.48 -5.76 9.58
N GLY A 382 30.08 -5.45 8.42
CA GLY A 382 31.13 -4.45 8.32
C GLY A 382 30.55 -3.03 8.27
N ASN A 383 29.48 -2.86 7.51
CA ASN A 383 28.74 -1.62 7.37
C ASN A 383 27.26 -1.89 7.17
N VAL A 384 26.43 -0.97 7.64
CA VAL A 384 24.99 -0.89 7.32
C VAL A 384 24.78 0.33 6.44
N VAL A 385 24.19 0.13 5.26
CA VAL A 385 23.93 1.18 4.28
C VAL A 385 22.43 1.32 4.09
N ILE A 386 21.90 2.51 4.28
CA ILE A 386 20.52 2.86 3.97
C ILE A 386 20.51 3.63 2.65
N ILE A 387 19.90 3.04 1.62
CA ILE A 387 19.68 3.69 0.34
C ILE A 387 18.28 4.29 0.35
N GLN A 388 18.21 5.61 0.42
CA GLN A 388 16.95 6.33 0.36
C GLN A 388 16.75 6.95 -1.01
N MET A 389 15.73 6.50 -1.74
CA MET A 389 15.41 7.00 -3.08
C MET A 389 14.28 8.01 -3.00
N ARG A 390 14.53 9.22 -3.50
CA ARG A 390 13.57 10.32 -3.56
C ARG A 390 13.49 10.85 -4.98
N ASP A 391 12.29 10.93 -5.53
CA ASP A 391 12.04 11.37 -6.91
C ASP A 391 11.99 12.89 -7.10
N ARG A 392 12.10 13.66 -6.01
CA ARG A 392 12.13 15.13 -6.04
C ARG A 392 13.41 15.64 -5.39
N MET A 393 13.98 16.71 -5.97
CA MET A 393 14.98 17.50 -5.27
C MET A 393 14.35 18.16 -4.05
N GLN A 394 15.13 18.29 -2.99
CA GLN A 394 14.75 19.12 -1.87
C GLN A 394 14.76 20.58 -2.36
N ASP A 395 13.68 21.31 -2.11
CA ASP A 395 13.55 22.68 -2.58
C ASP A 395 14.73 23.54 -2.11
N ASN A 396 15.11 24.47 -2.99
CA ASN A 396 16.16 25.42 -2.67
C ASN A 396 15.62 26.40 -1.61
N TRP A 397 16.06 26.24 -0.36
CA TRP A 397 15.68 27.07 0.78
C TRP A 397 15.91 28.58 0.56
N GLN A 398 16.63 28.95 -0.49
CA GLN A 398 16.91 30.33 -0.87
C GLN A 398 15.80 30.99 -1.68
N GLN A 399 14.80 30.25 -2.15
CA GLN A 399 13.64 30.86 -2.81
C GLN A 399 12.59 31.20 -1.77
N PRO A 400 12.23 32.48 -1.59
CA PRO A 400 11.16 32.87 -0.69
C PRO A 400 9.85 32.25 -1.16
N PHE A 401 9.11 31.66 -0.24
CA PHE A 401 7.80 31.06 -0.50
C PHE A 401 6.77 32.20 -0.63
N GLU A 402 6.57 32.71 -1.83
CA GLU A 402 5.55 33.72 -2.06
C GLU A 402 4.15 33.09 -2.16
N THR A 403 3.26 33.50 -1.26
CA THR A 403 1.82 33.17 -1.35
C THR A 403 1.17 34.17 -2.30
N GLY A 404 1.12 33.85 -3.59
CA GLY A 404 0.67 34.78 -4.60
C GLY A 404 -0.84 34.79 -4.87
N SER A 405 -1.63 33.79 -4.43
CA SER A 405 -3.03 33.72 -4.82
C SER A 405 -3.94 33.06 -3.77
N VAL A 406 -5.25 33.37 -3.83
CA VAL A 406 -6.29 32.72 -3.00
C VAL A 406 -6.36 31.22 -3.29
N THR A 407 -6.08 30.79 -4.51
CA THR A 407 -5.98 29.37 -4.89
C THR A 407 -4.87 28.65 -4.15
N ASP A 408 -3.73 29.32 -3.88
CA ASP A 408 -2.66 28.73 -3.09
C ASP A 408 -3.09 28.43 -1.65
N ILE A 409 -3.90 29.33 -1.05
CA ILE A 409 -4.42 29.12 0.32
C ILE A 409 -5.34 27.90 0.37
N LEU A 410 -6.13 27.65 -0.67
CA LEU A 410 -7.06 26.51 -0.73
C LEU A 410 -6.36 25.19 -1.09
N ILE A 411 -5.35 25.26 -1.94
CA ILE A 411 -4.66 24.07 -2.48
C ILE A 411 -3.47 23.65 -1.60
N LYS A 412 -2.78 24.59 -0.93
CA LYS A 412 -1.61 24.32 -0.08
C LYS A 412 -1.83 23.24 0.98
N PRO A 413 -2.94 23.18 1.73
CA PRO A 413 -3.14 22.08 2.69
C PRO A 413 -3.15 20.71 2.01
N ALA A 414 -3.70 20.61 0.80
CA ALA A 414 -3.69 19.36 0.03
C ALA A 414 -2.30 19.05 -0.57
N THR A 415 -1.52 20.07 -0.96
CA THR A 415 -0.16 19.89 -1.47
C THR A 415 0.85 19.59 -0.36
N MET A 416 0.63 20.06 0.87
CA MET A 416 1.46 19.69 2.02
C MET A 416 1.40 18.19 2.33
N LEU A 417 0.26 17.52 2.10
CA LEU A 417 0.15 16.07 2.17
C LEU A 417 1.03 15.33 1.13
N GLN A 418 1.46 16.03 0.08
CA GLN A 418 2.39 15.51 -0.94
C GLN A 418 3.87 15.74 -0.58
N HIS A 419 4.17 16.61 0.39
CA HIS A 419 5.53 17.01 0.73
C HIS A 419 6.09 16.33 1.99
N ASN A 420 5.22 15.70 2.76
CA ASN A 420 5.60 14.83 3.88
C ASN A 420 5.73 13.38 3.39
#